data_78f74d5c28d0066d3a33f0c74992f86b
#
_entry.id   78f74d5c28d0066d3a33f0c74992f86b
#
_cell.length_a   1.000
_cell.length_b   1.000
_cell.length_c   1.000
_cell.angle_alpha   90.00
_cell.angle_beta   90.00
_cell.angle_gamma   90.00
#
_symmetry.space_group_name_H-M   'P 1'
#
loop_
_entity.id
_entity.type
_entity.pdbx_description
1 polymer ?
#
loop_
_entity_poly.entity_id
_entity_poly.type
_entity_poly.pdbx_seq_one_letter_code
_entity_poly.pdbx_strand_id
1 'polypeptide(L)' 'ESRLAFQELALSELSDALAEARLERARSQAVLEAVLADLRGLRGAMYADSASEPPPPHY' A
#
# COMPACT_ATOMS: atom_id res chain seq x y z
N GLU A 1 4.80 -34.36 -26.66
CA GLU A 1 3.63 -35.04 -26.16
C GLU A 1 2.64 -34.04 -25.55
N SER A 2 1.35 -34.34 -25.74
CA SER A 2 0.29 -33.43 -25.33
C SER A 2 0.22 -33.21 -23.81
N ARG A 3 0.56 -34.22 -23.04
CA ARG A 3 0.53 -34.13 -21.57
C ARG A 3 1.59 -33.18 -21.05
N LEU A 4 2.81 -33.24 -21.59
CA LEU A 4 3.89 -32.34 -21.21
C LEU A 4 3.59 -30.91 -21.65
N ALA A 5 3.06 -30.75 -22.86
CA ALA A 5 2.66 -29.43 -23.36
C ALA A 5 1.55 -28.81 -22.49
N PHE A 6 0.58 -29.62 -22.05
CA PHE A 6 -0.45 -29.19 -21.14
C PHE A 6 0.12 -28.71 -19.81
N GLN A 7 1.05 -29.47 -19.26
CA GLN A 7 1.70 -29.12 -17.99
C GLN A 7 2.51 -27.82 -18.13
N GLU A 8 3.22 -27.67 -19.22
CA GLU A 8 4.01 -26.46 -19.48
C GLU A 8 3.09 -25.23 -19.59
N LEU A 9 1.97 -25.39 -20.28
CA LEU A 9 0.99 -24.31 -20.41
C LEU A 9 0.40 -23.97 -19.05
N ALA A 10 0.03 -24.98 -18.27
CA ALA A 10 -0.55 -24.77 -16.95
C ALA A 10 0.45 -24.05 -16.02
N LEU A 11 1.72 -24.43 -16.07
CA LEU A 11 2.77 -23.77 -15.29
C LEU A 11 2.98 -22.34 -15.73
N SER A 12 2.93 -22.08 -17.03
CA SER A 12 3.06 -20.74 -17.58
C SER A 12 1.91 -19.85 -17.13
N GLU A 13 0.68 -20.35 -17.22
CA GLU A 13 -0.51 -19.62 -16.77
C GLU A 13 -0.47 -19.33 -15.28
N LEU A 14 -0.03 -20.30 -14.49
CA LEU A 14 0.11 -20.15 -13.05
C LEU A 14 1.19 -19.12 -12.71
N SER A 15 2.31 -19.16 -13.43
CA SER A 15 3.39 -18.20 -13.26
C SER A 15 2.91 -16.77 -13.59
N ASP A 16 2.15 -16.60 -14.66
CA ASP A 16 1.60 -15.32 -15.06
C ASP A 16 0.60 -14.81 -14.02
N ALA A 17 -0.27 -15.69 -13.54
CA ALA A 17 -1.24 -15.36 -12.50
C ALA A 17 -0.54 -14.93 -11.20
N LEU A 18 0.53 -15.62 -10.84
CA LEU A 18 1.30 -15.27 -9.64
C LEU A 18 1.99 -13.91 -9.80
N ALA A 19 2.57 -13.65 -10.95
CA ALA A 19 3.20 -12.36 -11.24
C ALA A 19 2.17 -11.22 -11.17
N GLU A 20 0.97 -11.45 -11.72
CA GLU A 20 -0.11 -10.48 -11.67
C GLU A 20 -0.58 -10.23 -10.24
N ALA A 21 -0.74 -11.29 -9.46
CA ALA A 21 -1.15 -11.18 -8.06
C ALA A 21 -0.11 -10.41 -7.23
N ARG A 22 1.17 -10.66 -7.48
CA ARG A 22 2.25 -9.93 -6.82
C ARG A 22 2.24 -8.45 -7.16
N LEU A 23 1.96 -8.14 -8.42
CA LEU A 23 1.89 -6.76 -8.88
C LEU A 23 0.71 -6.03 -8.24
N GLU A 24 -0.45 -6.66 -8.17
CA GLU A 24 -1.62 -6.11 -7.49
C GLU A 24 -1.34 -5.88 -6.00
N ARG A 25 -0.70 -6.83 -5.37
CA ARG A 25 -0.32 -6.71 -3.96
C ARG A 25 0.63 -5.52 -3.75
N ALA A 26 1.60 -5.37 -4.62
CA ALA A 26 2.55 -4.25 -4.55
C ALA A 26 1.83 -2.91 -4.72
N ARG A 27 0.87 -2.82 -5.64
CA ARG A 27 0.08 -1.61 -5.86
C ARG A 27 -0.78 -1.29 -4.63
N SER A 28 -1.45 -2.29 -4.08
CA SER A 28 -2.27 -2.11 -2.88
C SER A 28 -1.43 -1.65 -1.70
N GLN A 29 -0.26 -2.23 -1.54
CA GLN A 29 0.66 -1.86 -0.48
C GLN A 29 1.15 -0.42 -0.65
N ALA A 30 1.47 -0.01 -1.87
CA ALA A 30 1.90 1.35 -2.17
C ALA A 30 0.80 2.37 -1.84
N VAL A 31 -0.45 2.06 -2.19
CA VAL A 31 -1.60 2.90 -1.87
C VAL A 31 -1.78 3.00 -0.36
N LEU A 32 -1.70 1.88 0.34
CA LEU A 32 -1.83 1.86 1.79
C LEU A 32 -0.74 2.69 2.47
N GLU A 33 0.50 2.55 2.01
CA GLU A 33 1.62 3.33 2.53
C GLU A 33 1.43 4.83 2.29
N ALA A 34 0.91 5.20 1.11
CA ALA A 34 0.63 6.59 0.79
C ALA A 34 -0.47 7.15 1.70
N VAL A 35 -1.53 6.39 1.92
CA VAL A 35 -2.62 6.79 2.83
C VAL A 35 -2.10 6.94 4.25
N LEU A 36 -1.29 5.99 4.72
CA LEU A 36 -0.71 6.06 6.06
C LEU A 36 0.22 7.28 6.20
N ALA A 37 1.00 7.58 5.17
CA ALA A 37 1.87 8.75 5.17
C ALA A 37 1.05 10.03 5.24
N ASP A 38 -0.06 10.10 4.47
CA ASP A 38 -0.96 11.25 4.51
C ASP A 38 -1.60 11.43 5.88
N LEU A 39 -2.02 10.33 6.50
CA LEU A 39 -2.59 10.38 7.85
C LEU A 39 -1.57 10.86 8.88
N ARG A 40 -0.34 10.40 8.77
CA ARG A 40 0.74 10.85 9.65
C ARG A 40 1.05 12.33 9.44
N GLY A 41 1.05 12.77 8.19
CA GLY A 41 1.25 14.17 7.84
C GLY A 41 0.14 15.04 8.39
N LEU A 42 -1.12 14.62 8.25
CA LEU A 42 -2.26 15.33 8.79
C LEU A 42 -2.20 15.40 10.31
N ARG A 43 -1.87 14.28 10.94
CA ARG A 43 -1.73 14.21 12.40
C ARG A 43 -0.63 15.13 12.90
N GLY A 44 0.51 15.14 12.20
CA GLY A 44 1.62 16.02 12.51
C GLY A 44 1.23 17.49 12.35
N ALA A 45 0.49 17.83 11.31
CA ALA A 45 -0.01 19.18 11.09
C ALA A 45 -0.97 19.61 12.19
N MET A 46 -1.85 18.71 12.62
CA MET A 46 -2.77 18.98 13.73
C MET A 46 -2.03 19.25 15.03
N TYR A 47 -1.01 18.46 15.32
CA TYR A 47 -0.17 18.67 16.51
C TYR A 47 0.62 19.95 16.42
N ALA A 48 1.14 20.27 15.24
CA ALA A 48 1.88 21.51 15.02
C ALA A 48 0.99 22.73 15.21
N ASP A 49 -0.23 22.72 14.69
CA ASP A 49 -1.21 23.78 14.88
C ASP A 49 -1.56 23.93 16.35
N SER A 50 -1.79 22.82 17.02
CA SER A 50 -2.10 22.81 18.45
C SER A 50 -0.94 23.39 19.27
N ALA A 51 0.29 23.05 18.89
CA ALA A 51 1.48 23.55 19.56
C ALA A 51 1.74 25.04 19.26
N SER A 52 1.32 25.53 18.10
CA SER A 52 1.52 26.91 17.70
C SER A 52 0.47 27.86 18.26
N GLU A 53 -0.66 27.34 18.72
CA GLU A 53 -1.69 28.16 19.36
C GLU A 53 -1.21 28.63 20.73
N PRO A 54 -1.41 29.91 21.04
CA PRO A 54 -1.03 30.40 22.38
C PRO A 54 -1.85 29.70 23.45
N PRO A 55 -1.26 29.36 24.59
CA PRO A 55 -2.01 28.73 25.65
C PRO A 55 -3.11 29.68 26.16
N PRO A 56 -4.26 29.12 26.57
CA PRO A 56 -5.31 29.95 27.11
C PRO A 56 -4.79 30.73 28.34
N PRO A 57 -5.24 31.97 28.54
CA PRO A 57 -4.78 32.73 29.67
C PRO A 57 -5.21 32.06 30.97
N HIS A 58 -4.32 32.02 31.90
CA HIS A 58 -4.59 31.51 33.24
C HIS A 58 -5.13 32.65 34.12
N TYR A 59 -6.23 32.34 34.71
CA TYR A 59 -6.88 33.28 35.63
C TYR A 59 -6.81 32.75 37.04
#